data_69faf94bfdf3e0b249413cb521692510
#
_entry.id   69faf94bfdf3e0b249413cb521692510
#
_cell.length_a   1.000
_cell.length_b   1.000
_cell.length_c   1.000
_cell.angle_alpha   90.00
_cell.angle_beta   90.00
_cell.angle_gamma   90.00
#
_symmetry.space_group_name_H-M   'P 1'
#
loop_
_entity.id
_entity.type
_entity.pdbx_description
1 polymer ?
#
loop_
_entity_poly.entity_id
_entity_poly.type
_entity_poly.pdbx_seq_one_letter_code
_entity_poly.pdbx_strand_id
1 'polypeptide(L)'
;LKQTKELVYAIKKSCNIKLHFVSRDTNEKNLRMILNFGHTFAHAIEIKNNYSKKITHGEAVLTGMILAIKLSVIKRYCKIKTLKLIKNFYDKNNLTYTLKNISNSKWIKSLLPFLKQDKKNDDEKINFLLLNKVGKTSLPNKFKISVKQLEKYCTTISRY
;
A
#
# COMPACT_ATOMS: atom_id res chain seq x y z
N LEU A 1 30.09 -4.85 -11.53
CA LEU A 1 29.53 -5.65 -12.63
C LEU A 1 28.41 -6.59 -12.18
N LYS A 2 28.52 -7.26 -11.01
CA LYS A 2 27.48 -8.16 -10.49
C LYS A 2 26.20 -7.39 -10.11
N GLN A 3 26.32 -6.28 -9.39
CA GLN A 3 25.20 -5.39 -9.04
C GLN A 3 24.45 -4.86 -10.27
N THR A 4 25.16 -4.57 -11.37
CA THR A 4 24.54 -4.11 -12.62
C THR A 4 23.66 -5.17 -13.27
N LYS A 5 24.09 -6.43 -13.28
CA LYS A 5 23.30 -7.55 -13.81
C LYS A 5 22.04 -7.81 -13.00
N GLU A 6 22.15 -7.77 -11.67
CA GLU A 6 21.01 -7.94 -10.78
C GLU A 6 20.01 -6.80 -10.94
N LEU A 7 20.46 -5.56 -11.08
CA LEU A 7 19.61 -4.40 -11.35
C LEU A 7 18.88 -4.51 -12.69
N VAL A 8 19.59 -4.86 -13.76
CA VAL A 8 18.99 -5.08 -15.10
C VAL A 8 17.94 -6.19 -15.04
N TYR A 9 18.24 -7.30 -14.35
CA TYR A 9 17.27 -8.38 -14.14
C TYR A 9 16.01 -7.88 -13.40
N ALA A 10 16.17 -7.13 -12.30
CA ALA A 10 15.04 -6.60 -11.53
C ALA A 10 14.17 -5.67 -12.36
N ILE A 11 14.79 -4.75 -13.13
CA ILE A 11 14.08 -3.82 -14.02
C ILE A 11 13.31 -4.61 -15.09
N LYS A 12 13.97 -5.54 -15.81
CA LYS A 12 13.35 -6.36 -16.85
C LYS A 12 12.17 -7.16 -16.30
N LYS A 13 12.32 -7.76 -15.11
CA LYS A 13 11.27 -8.53 -14.45
C LYS A 13 10.09 -7.64 -14.07
N SER A 14 10.35 -6.47 -13.52
CA SER A 14 9.31 -5.50 -13.16
C SER A 14 8.54 -5.00 -14.37
N CYS A 15 9.23 -4.68 -15.47
CA CYS A 15 8.60 -4.29 -16.74
C CYS A 15 7.71 -5.40 -17.29
N ASN A 16 8.21 -6.65 -17.30
CA ASN A 16 7.44 -7.80 -17.78
C ASN A 16 6.17 -8.06 -16.95
N ILE A 17 6.27 -7.94 -15.61
CA ILE A 17 5.11 -8.04 -14.73
C ILE A 17 4.10 -6.94 -15.05
N LYS A 18 4.55 -5.68 -15.16
CA LYS A 18 3.67 -4.56 -15.50
C LYS A 18 3.01 -4.75 -16.86
N LEU A 19 3.78 -5.16 -17.88
CA LEU A 19 3.28 -5.43 -19.22
C LEU A 19 2.17 -6.49 -19.22
N HIS A 20 2.34 -7.56 -18.43
CA HIS A 20 1.33 -8.62 -18.29
C HIS A 20 -0.04 -8.08 -17.84
N PHE A 21 -0.06 -7.12 -16.95
CA PHE A 21 -1.31 -6.51 -16.48
C PHE A 21 -1.83 -5.44 -17.44
N VAL A 22 -0.95 -4.60 -17.96
CA VAL A 22 -1.34 -3.52 -18.89
C VAL A 22 -1.90 -4.07 -20.18
N SER A 23 -1.32 -5.12 -20.76
CA SER A 23 -1.82 -5.74 -22.00
C SER A 23 -3.22 -6.37 -21.85
N ARG A 24 -3.62 -6.72 -20.63
CA ARG A 24 -4.95 -7.30 -20.33
C ARG A 24 -5.98 -6.30 -19.83
N ASP A 25 -5.53 -5.11 -19.44
CA ASP A 25 -6.41 -4.05 -18.93
C ASP A 25 -5.75 -2.69 -19.16
N THR A 26 -5.74 -2.25 -20.42
CA THR A 26 -5.11 -0.99 -20.84
C THR A 26 -5.74 0.22 -20.14
N ASN A 27 -7.04 0.19 -19.91
CA ASN A 27 -7.81 1.30 -19.33
C ASN A 27 -7.87 1.31 -17.80
N GLU A 28 -7.16 0.37 -17.11
CA GLU A 28 -7.12 0.27 -15.65
C GLU A 28 -8.52 0.22 -14.99
N LYS A 29 -9.43 -0.56 -15.56
CA LYS A 29 -10.79 -0.71 -15.04
C LYS A 29 -10.95 -1.88 -14.05
N ASN A 30 -10.07 -2.89 -14.15
CA ASN A 30 -10.20 -4.15 -13.41
C ASN A 30 -8.84 -4.68 -12.93
N LEU A 31 -8.25 -5.60 -13.71
CA LEU A 31 -7.08 -6.39 -13.34
C LEU A 31 -5.85 -5.51 -13.02
N ARG A 32 -5.61 -4.49 -13.84
CA ARG A 32 -4.46 -3.59 -13.67
C ARG A 32 -4.52 -2.79 -12.36
N MET A 33 -5.73 -2.56 -11.83
CA MET A 33 -5.89 -1.83 -10.56
C MET A 33 -5.18 -2.52 -9.39
N ILE A 34 -4.92 -3.84 -9.45
CA ILE A 34 -4.20 -4.55 -8.39
C ILE A 34 -2.75 -4.05 -8.21
N LEU A 35 -2.16 -3.46 -9.26
CA LEU A 35 -0.84 -2.83 -9.17
C LEU A 35 -0.83 -1.61 -8.22
N ASN A 36 -2.00 -1.08 -7.88
CA ASN A 36 -2.15 0.04 -6.95
C ASN A 36 -2.25 -0.43 -5.47
N PHE A 37 -1.86 -1.69 -5.16
CA PHE A 37 -1.82 -2.16 -3.77
C PHE A 37 -0.90 -1.26 -2.93
N GLY A 38 -1.46 -0.69 -1.85
CA GLY A 38 -0.75 0.27 -0.98
C GLY A 38 -0.82 1.73 -1.44
N HIS A 39 -1.17 2.02 -2.71
CA HIS A 39 -1.13 3.38 -3.26
C HIS A 39 -2.12 4.34 -2.60
N THR A 40 -3.27 3.88 -2.11
CA THR A 40 -4.23 4.72 -1.38
C THR A 40 -3.58 5.40 -0.17
N PHE A 41 -2.83 4.65 0.64
CA PHE A 41 -2.06 5.24 1.74
C PHE A 41 -0.82 6.01 1.25
N ALA A 42 -0.15 5.51 0.19
CA ALA A 42 1.04 6.16 -0.35
C ALA A 42 0.75 7.58 -0.83
N HIS A 43 -0.31 7.78 -1.61
CA HIS A 43 -0.72 9.12 -2.07
C HIS A 43 -1.02 10.06 -0.89
N ALA A 44 -1.71 9.57 0.16
CA ALA A 44 -1.95 10.38 1.34
C ALA A 44 -0.64 10.78 2.07
N ILE A 45 0.36 9.89 2.08
CA ILE A 45 1.68 10.16 2.63
C ILE A 45 2.42 11.21 1.78
N GLU A 46 2.39 11.08 0.47
CA GLU A 46 3.02 12.03 -0.46
C GLU A 46 2.39 13.41 -0.36
N ILE A 47 1.06 13.51 -0.38
CA ILE A 47 0.33 14.78 -0.24
C ILE A 47 0.65 15.42 1.11
N LYS A 48 0.59 14.67 2.21
CA LYS A 48 0.94 15.16 3.55
C LYS A 48 2.35 15.74 3.62
N ASN A 49 3.28 15.18 2.85
CA ASN A 49 4.68 15.65 2.78
C ASN A 49 4.90 16.69 1.67
N ASN A 50 3.84 17.24 1.08
CA ASN A 50 3.87 18.21 -0.01
C ASN A 50 4.74 17.73 -1.19
N TYR A 51 4.71 16.43 -1.51
CA TYR A 51 5.57 15.82 -2.54
C TYR A 51 7.05 16.17 -2.41
N SER A 52 7.51 16.42 -1.18
CA SER A 52 8.89 16.81 -0.91
C SER A 52 9.85 15.63 -1.17
N LYS A 53 11.11 15.95 -1.47
CA LYS A 53 12.18 14.95 -1.65
C LYS A 53 12.53 14.18 -0.36
N LYS A 54 11.89 14.48 0.78
CA LYS A 54 12.12 13.79 2.07
C LYS A 54 11.61 12.35 2.09
N ILE A 55 10.66 12.01 1.23
CA ILE A 55 10.15 10.66 1.03
C ILE A 55 9.96 10.43 -0.47
N THR A 56 10.54 9.37 -0.98
CA THR A 56 10.35 8.97 -2.37
C THR A 56 9.01 8.26 -2.57
N HIS A 57 8.50 8.23 -3.81
CA HIS A 57 7.29 7.48 -4.14
C HIS A 57 7.39 6.01 -3.70
N GLY A 58 8.52 5.35 -3.98
CA GLY A 58 8.73 3.95 -3.59
C GLY A 58 8.64 3.74 -2.07
N GLU A 59 9.20 4.63 -1.28
CA GLU A 59 9.12 4.58 0.19
C GLU A 59 7.68 4.79 0.68
N ALA A 60 6.96 5.73 0.09
CA ALA A 60 5.55 5.95 0.39
C ALA A 60 4.71 4.70 0.05
N VAL A 61 4.97 4.05 -1.08
CA VAL A 61 4.29 2.81 -1.50
C VAL A 61 4.62 1.66 -0.54
N LEU A 62 5.89 1.45 -0.17
CA LEU A 62 6.28 0.42 0.80
C LEU A 62 5.56 0.61 2.13
N THR A 63 5.52 1.85 2.64
CA THR A 63 4.79 2.20 3.87
C THR A 63 3.29 1.94 3.71
N GLY A 64 2.71 2.37 2.59
CA GLY A 64 1.31 2.18 2.27
C GLY A 64 0.90 0.71 2.16
N MET A 65 1.78 -0.14 1.61
CA MET A 65 1.57 -1.58 1.55
C MET A 65 1.45 -2.20 2.95
N ILE A 66 2.34 -1.83 3.89
CA ILE A 66 2.26 -2.32 5.28
C ILE A 66 0.96 -1.85 5.95
N LEU A 67 0.55 -0.59 5.79
CA LEU A 67 -0.72 -0.10 6.33
C LEU A 67 -1.93 -0.85 5.74
N ALA A 68 -1.92 -1.11 4.43
CA ALA A 68 -2.96 -1.90 3.77
C ALA A 68 -3.00 -3.36 4.26
N ILE A 69 -1.84 -3.97 4.55
CA ILE A 69 -1.77 -5.33 5.12
C ILE A 69 -2.29 -5.34 6.55
N LYS A 70 -1.93 -4.36 7.39
CA LYS A 70 -2.47 -4.23 8.75
C LYS A 70 -4.00 -4.10 8.71
N LEU A 71 -4.54 -3.27 7.82
CA LEU A 71 -5.99 -3.16 7.60
C LEU A 71 -6.59 -4.49 7.12
N SER A 72 -5.90 -5.22 6.25
CA SER A 72 -6.33 -6.54 5.77
C SER A 72 -6.42 -7.57 6.90
N VAL A 73 -5.49 -7.54 7.86
CA VAL A 73 -5.53 -8.39 9.06
C VAL A 73 -6.73 -8.02 9.95
N ILE A 74 -6.92 -6.73 10.22
CA ILE A 74 -8.05 -6.23 11.03
C ILE A 74 -9.39 -6.63 10.40
N LYS A 75 -9.49 -6.55 9.09
CA LYS A 75 -10.69 -6.93 8.32
C LYS A 75 -10.79 -8.43 8.01
N ARG A 76 -9.91 -9.25 8.56
CA ARG A 76 -9.87 -10.72 8.41
C ARG A 76 -9.72 -11.20 6.96
N TYR A 77 -9.16 -10.38 6.08
CA TYR A 77 -8.80 -10.79 4.70
C TYR A 77 -7.56 -11.69 4.70
N CYS A 78 -6.58 -11.41 5.55
CA CYS A 78 -5.41 -12.28 5.70
C CYS A 78 -5.06 -12.52 7.17
N LYS A 79 -4.21 -13.52 7.39
CA LYS A 79 -3.75 -13.90 8.74
C LYS A 79 -2.58 -13.02 9.18
N ILE A 80 -2.43 -12.81 10.49
CA ILE A 80 -1.31 -12.07 11.10
C ILE A 80 0.06 -12.62 10.67
N LYS A 81 0.18 -13.91 10.42
CA LYS A 81 1.42 -14.52 9.92
C LYS A 81 1.89 -13.92 8.59
N THR A 82 0.97 -13.49 7.73
CA THR A 82 1.30 -12.82 6.46
C THR A 82 1.95 -11.45 6.71
N LEU A 83 1.42 -10.68 7.65
CA LEU A 83 2.02 -9.40 8.05
C LEU A 83 3.44 -9.62 8.63
N LYS A 84 3.59 -10.59 9.54
CA LYS A 84 4.90 -10.93 10.12
C LYS A 84 5.93 -11.34 9.05
N LEU A 85 5.52 -12.16 8.08
CA LEU A 85 6.37 -12.57 6.96
C LEU A 85 6.88 -11.37 6.15
N ILE A 86 6.00 -10.43 5.82
CA ILE A 86 6.35 -9.26 5.02
C ILE A 86 7.20 -8.26 5.83
N LYS A 87 6.89 -8.06 7.11
CA LYS A 87 7.74 -7.24 7.99
C LYS A 87 9.15 -7.81 8.10
N ASN A 88 9.30 -9.11 8.33
CA ASN A 88 10.61 -9.78 8.36
C ASN A 88 11.37 -9.64 7.04
N PHE A 89 10.68 -9.67 5.89
CA PHE A 89 11.30 -9.41 4.60
C PHE A 89 11.81 -7.96 4.50
N TYR A 90 11.04 -6.99 4.97
CA TYR A 90 11.46 -5.58 4.99
C TYR A 90 12.68 -5.38 5.91
N ASP A 91 12.66 -5.98 7.11
CA ASP A 91 13.77 -5.92 8.07
C ASP A 91 15.06 -6.48 7.46
N LYS A 92 14.98 -7.68 6.87
CA LYS A 92 16.14 -8.34 6.24
C LYS A 92 16.72 -7.58 5.04
N ASN A 93 15.94 -6.74 4.39
CA ASN A 93 16.36 -5.95 3.22
C ASN A 93 16.56 -4.47 3.54
N ASN A 94 16.66 -4.09 4.82
CA ASN A 94 16.85 -2.72 5.28
C ASN A 94 15.80 -1.72 4.73
N LEU A 95 14.54 -2.16 4.56
CA LEU A 95 13.44 -1.33 4.10
C LEU A 95 12.66 -0.68 5.26
N THR A 96 13.11 -0.88 6.49
CA THR A 96 12.38 -0.49 7.71
C THR A 96 12.46 0.99 8.06
N TYR A 97 13.44 1.72 7.52
CA TYR A 97 13.56 3.15 7.76
C TYR A 97 12.32 3.95 7.32
N THR A 98 11.59 3.46 6.32
CA THR A 98 10.33 4.07 5.85
C THR A 98 9.16 3.84 6.79
N LEU A 99 9.30 2.91 7.74
CA LEU A 99 8.22 2.43 8.60
C LEU A 99 8.17 3.10 9.99
N LYS A 100 9.04 4.08 10.27
CA LYS A 100 9.18 4.71 11.60
C LYS A 100 7.85 5.18 12.21
N ASN A 101 6.92 5.62 11.40
CA ASN A 101 5.66 6.22 11.85
C ASN A 101 4.46 5.26 11.86
N ILE A 102 4.59 4.05 11.32
CA ILE A 102 3.45 3.10 11.20
C ILE A 102 2.93 2.57 12.53
N SER A 103 3.72 2.71 13.61
CA SER A 103 3.32 2.36 14.97
C SER A 103 2.77 3.56 15.75
N ASN A 104 2.66 4.74 15.11
CA ASN A 104 2.13 5.95 15.74
C ASN A 104 0.69 6.22 15.25
N SER A 105 -0.29 6.00 16.13
CA SER A 105 -1.70 6.20 15.81
C SER A 105 -2.05 7.65 15.45
N LYS A 106 -1.40 8.64 16.06
CA LYS A 106 -1.60 10.08 15.74
C LYS A 106 -1.12 10.37 14.32
N TRP A 107 0.02 9.80 13.92
CA TRP A 107 0.53 9.95 12.56
C TRP A 107 -0.41 9.29 11.55
N ILE A 108 -0.92 8.07 11.82
CA ILE A 108 -1.88 7.40 10.94
C ILE A 108 -3.15 8.22 10.80
N LYS A 109 -3.69 8.75 11.90
CA LYS A 109 -4.86 9.66 11.88
C LYS A 109 -4.61 10.91 11.05
N SER A 110 -3.41 11.46 11.07
CA SER A 110 -3.08 12.65 10.29
C SER A 110 -3.04 12.43 8.77
N LEU A 111 -3.14 11.18 8.28
CA LEU A 111 -3.31 10.85 6.87
C LEU A 111 -4.79 10.95 6.41
N LEU A 112 -5.75 10.86 7.33
CA LEU A 112 -7.17 10.78 7.00
C LEU A 112 -7.70 11.93 6.10
N PRO A 113 -7.33 13.21 6.33
CA PRO A 113 -7.76 14.30 5.47
C PRO A 113 -7.32 14.12 4.01
N PHE A 114 -6.12 13.56 3.79
CA PHE A 114 -5.53 13.40 2.47
C PHE A 114 -6.08 12.17 1.71
N LEU A 115 -6.60 11.18 2.44
CA LEU A 115 -7.25 10.01 1.83
C LEU A 115 -8.58 10.37 1.13
N LYS A 116 -9.22 11.49 1.51
CA LYS A 116 -10.45 11.99 0.86
C LYS A 116 -10.18 12.62 -0.50
N GLN A 117 -8.96 13.12 -0.73
CA GLN A 117 -8.61 13.89 -1.94
C GLN A 117 -8.32 13.00 -3.15
N ASP A 118 -8.24 11.67 -2.97
CA ASP A 118 -8.03 10.75 -4.09
C ASP A 118 -9.30 10.73 -4.95
N LYS A 119 -9.19 11.23 -6.20
CA LYS A 119 -10.29 11.42 -7.18
C LYS A 119 -11.06 10.13 -7.53
N LYS A 120 -10.62 8.98 -7.06
CA LYS A 120 -11.29 7.67 -7.26
C LYS A 120 -12.35 7.37 -6.20
N ASN A 121 -12.60 8.28 -5.27
CA ASN A 121 -13.54 8.06 -4.16
C ASN A 121 -14.86 8.78 -4.43
N ASP A 122 -15.85 8.03 -4.94
CA ASP A 122 -17.25 8.42 -4.92
C ASP A 122 -17.84 8.23 -3.51
N ASP A 123 -18.72 9.14 -3.09
CA ASP A 123 -19.54 8.99 -1.89
C ASP A 123 -18.81 8.78 -0.54
N GLU A 124 -17.95 9.71 -0.11
CA GLU A 124 -17.34 9.68 1.25
C GLU A 124 -16.63 8.36 1.64
N LYS A 125 -16.56 7.36 0.75
CA LYS A 125 -15.93 6.07 1.01
C LYS A 125 -14.64 5.92 0.22
N ILE A 126 -13.60 5.53 0.95
CA ILE A 126 -12.28 5.28 0.39
C ILE A 126 -12.21 3.82 -0.05
N ASN A 127 -11.74 3.60 -1.28
CA ASN A 127 -11.54 2.27 -1.83
C ASN A 127 -10.13 1.76 -1.50
N PHE A 128 -10.04 0.56 -0.93
CA PHE A 128 -8.78 -0.09 -0.63
C PHE A 128 -8.67 -1.44 -1.32
N LEU A 129 -7.49 -1.72 -1.85
CA LEU A 129 -7.07 -3.08 -2.15
C LEU A 129 -6.55 -3.74 -0.87
N LEU A 130 -7.14 -4.86 -0.48
CA LEU A 130 -6.71 -5.62 0.69
C LEU A 130 -5.96 -6.88 0.26
N LEU A 131 -5.02 -7.33 1.08
CA LEU A 131 -4.25 -8.54 0.81
C LEU A 131 -4.99 -9.78 1.35
N ASN A 132 -5.22 -10.78 0.50
CA ASN A 132 -5.75 -12.07 0.94
C ASN A 132 -4.62 -13.02 1.37
N LYS A 133 -3.58 -13.10 0.55
CA LYS A 133 -2.31 -13.81 0.80
C LYS A 133 -1.23 -13.21 -0.09
N VAL A 134 0.03 -13.54 0.16
CA VAL A 134 1.11 -13.15 -0.76
C VAL A 134 0.76 -13.61 -2.18
N GLY A 135 0.87 -12.68 -3.13
CA GLY A 135 0.49 -12.89 -4.54
C GLY A 135 -1.01 -12.80 -4.85
N LYS A 136 -1.90 -12.50 -3.87
CA LYS A 136 -3.34 -12.35 -4.13
C LYS A 136 -3.96 -11.24 -3.29
N THR A 137 -4.54 -10.24 -3.95
CA THR A 137 -5.34 -9.18 -3.33
C THR A 137 -6.84 -9.48 -3.39
N SER A 138 -7.65 -8.69 -2.69
CA SER A 138 -9.08 -8.57 -2.97
C SER A 138 -9.30 -8.10 -4.42
N LEU A 139 -10.49 -8.34 -4.95
CA LEU A 139 -10.87 -7.72 -6.22
C LEU A 139 -10.92 -6.18 -6.04
N PRO A 140 -10.55 -5.41 -7.07
CA PRO A 140 -10.72 -3.97 -7.07
C PRO A 140 -12.16 -3.55 -6.76
N ASN A 141 -12.34 -2.41 -6.12
CA ASN A 141 -13.63 -1.82 -5.76
C ASN A 141 -14.53 -2.66 -4.81
N LYS A 142 -14.03 -3.79 -4.28
CA LYS A 142 -14.80 -4.65 -3.37
C LYS A 142 -14.77 -4.20 -1.92
N PHE A 143 -13.74 -3.48 -1.49
CA PHE A 143 -13.64 -3.01 -0.12
C PHE A 143 -13.61 -1.48 -0.07
N LYS A 144 -14.71 -0.92 0.41
CA LYS A 144 -14.87 0.53 0.63
C LYS A 144 -15.13 0.80 2.11
N ILE A 145 -14.52 1.86 2.65
CA ILE A 145 -14.67 2.24 4.05
C ILE A 145 -14.76 3.76 4.18
N SER A 146 -15.65 4.26 5.04
CA SER A 146 -15.71 5.70 5.31
C SER A 146 -14.52 6.15 6.16
N VAL A 147 -14.17 7.45 6.07
CA VAL A 147 -13.10 8.03 6.90
C VAL A 147 -13.38 7.84 8.39
N LYS A 148 -14.64 8.06 8.83
CA LYS A 148 -15.06 7.85 10.23
C LYS A 148 -14.83 6.40 10.69
N GLN A 149 -15.12 5.42 9.82
CA GLN A 149 -14.86 4.02 10.12
C GLN A 149 -13.35 3.71 10.15
N LEU A 150 -12.57 4.25 9.19
CA LEU A 150 -11.13 4.05 9.16
C LEU A 150 -10.45 4.66 10.39
N GLU A 151 -10.91 5.81 10.85
CA GLU A 151 -10.39 6.47 12.05
C GLU A 151 -10.44 5.56 13.29
N LYS A 152 -11.54 4.81 13.47
CA LYS A 152 -11.67 3.83 14.56
C LYS A 152 -10.59 2.75 14.54
N TYR A 153 -10.03 2.46 13.37
CA TYR A 153 -8.97 1.45 13.23
C TYR A 153 -7.56 1.99 13.36
N CYS A 154 -7.35 3.32 13.36
CA CYS A 154 -5.99 3.90 13.40
C CYS A 154 -5.18 3.42 14.62
N THR A 155 -5.80 3.34 15.81
CA THR A 155 -5.14 2.81 17.01
C THR A 155 -4.82 1.31 16.88
N THR A 156 -5.74 0.53 16.32
CA THR A 156 -5.50 -0.90 16.09
C THR A 156 -4.42 -1.11 15.02
N ILE A 157 -4.46 -0.34 13.92
CA ILE A 157 -3.43 -0.37 12.88
C ILE A 157 -2.04 -0.06 13.47
N SER A 158 -1.92 0.87 14.39
CA SER A 158 -0.62 1.22 15.00
C SER A 158 -0.05 0.11 15.88
N ARG A 159 -0.89 -0.74 16.48
CA ARG A 159 -0.47 -1.83 17.38
C ARG A 159 0.05 -3.07 16.62
N TYR A 160 -0.38 -3.31 15.40
CA TYR A 160 0.13 -4.37 14.54
C TYR A 160 1.49 -4.00 13.96
#